data_1cec1f3268031d156d4311a323f01eb6
#
_entry.id   1cec1f3268031d156d4311a323f01eb6
#
_cell.length_a   1.000
_cell.length_b   1.000
_cell.length_c   1.000
_cell.angle_alpha   90.00
_cell.angle_beta   90.00
_cell.angle_gamma   90.00
#
_symmetry.space_group_name_H-M   'P 1'
#
loop_
_entity.id
_entity.type
_entity.pdbx_description
1 polymer ?
#
loop_
_entity_poly.entity_id
_entity_poly.type
_entity_poly.pdbx_seq_one_letter_code
_entity_poly.pdbx_strand_id
1 'polypeptide(L)'
;MKGQKTNLGESHGGWLNREIKLFGLFLTLISLSNLIFSNNTLALYTPTLSASVDQTNLQVDGNQVIDSADQTTEIPLNLIVNTNNRTGYTATLNSKTDETALVNTESATGAKIDSIDANKTLAGFSDNTWGVKVGSNTNFSPIPKPTAPMNVMQTAGKTNGNESNQLSIGMKLSDNLESGRYTNKLVFSILTNDYNQIAMMTEGPDFNTKLKSLEPPTSEINYFRKSPVPPATSMNAVNIEDEESDYEIKLWLDPTDKTAYYYTETEKVYLNSDSSKMFYSDLYEQKIRNVLEMDLSNFDTSKVTNMSSMFLGMVNLTTLNLSNFNTSQVTNMGGMFGFMSNLTSLNLISFDTSQVTNMAAMFFNIVLLTTLDLSNFNTSQVTNMSNMFNNMASLTTLDLSSFDTSNVTDMRYMLSSMRNLTTLDLSNFNTSQVTNMNGMFSLPDMWASNDKLEKIYVNNDFNTSKLTTFSNIFSNRKKLRGGNGSYLTDPSTADKSWLRVDRPGVHGYFTKKS
;
A
#
# COMPACT_ATOMS: atom_id res chain seq x y z
N MET A 1 -59.44 -46.83 46.35
CA MET A 1 -60.53 -46.01 46.74
C MET A 1 -60.19 -44.56 46.47
N LYS A 2 -60.79 -44.01 45.48
CA LYS A 2 -61.65 -42.79 45.53
C LYS A 2 -60.91 -41.60 46.13
N GLY A 3 -60.75 -40.45 45.51
CA GLY A 3 -61.65 -39.83 44.56
C GLY A 3 -61.06 -38.52 44.05
N GLN A 4 -61.57 -38.16 42.93
CA GLN A 4 -61.53 -36.91 42.19
C GLN A 4 -61.91 -35.67 43.04
N LYS A 5 -61.33 -34.50 42.62
CA LYS A 5 -62.06 -33.28 42.18
C LYS A 5 -61.04 -32.17 41.93
N THR A 6 -60.81 -31.78 40.66
CA THR A 6 -61.38 -30.66 39.88
C THR A 6 -61.08 -29.29 40.43
N ASN A 7 -60.21 -28.63 39.75
CA ASN A 7 -60.36 -27.52 38.76
C ASN A 7 -60.60 -26.10 39.31
N LEU A 8 -59.82 -25.24 38.66
CA LEU A 8 -60.04 -23.84 38.33
C LEU A 8 -59.28 -22.80 39.16
N GLY A 9 -58.40 -22.16 38.47
CA GLY A 9 -57.72 -20.95 38.88
C GLY A 9 -56.50 -20.63 37.94
N GLU A 10 -56.79 -20.36 36.67
CA GLU A 10 -55.85 -19.75 35.75
C GLU A 10 -55.40 -18.40 36.28
N SER A 11 -54.14 -18.16 36.64
CA SER A 11 -53.04 -17.87 35.74
C SER A 11 -53.21 -16.58 34.91
N HIS A 12 -52.73 -15.49 35.42
CA HIS A 12 -52.32 -14.31 34.70
C HIS A 12 -50.92 -13.85 35.14
N GLY A 13 -50.13 -14.72 35.81
CA GLY A 13 -48.80 -14.39 36.30
C GLY A 13 -47.63 -14.84 35.37
N GLY A 14 -47.93 -15.64 34.33
CA GLY A 14 -46.87 -16.30 33.54
C GLY A 14 -46.22 -15.43 32.46
N TRP A 15 -46.92 -14.44 31.95
CA TRP A 15 -46.38 -13.60 30.86
C TRP A 15 -45.51 -12.45 31.37
N LEU A 16 -45.88 -11.81 32.45
CA LEU A 16 -45.05 -10.74 33.03
C LEU A 16 -43.71 -11.27 33.54
N ASN A 17 -43.69 -12.46 34.13
CA ASN A 17 -42.43 -13.06 34.60
C ASN A 17 -41.52 -13.56 33.47
N ARG A 18 -42.07 -13.86 32.29
CA ARG A 18 -41.26 -14.26 31.13
C ARG A 18 -40.67 -13.05 30.44
N GLU A 19 -41.38 -11.94 30.35
CA GLU A 19 -40.86 -10.68 29.79
C GLU A 19 -39.84 -10.03 30.72
N ILE A 20 -40.06 -10.07 32.03
CA ILE A 20 -39.08 -9.56 33.00
C ILE A 20 -37.81 -10.41 33.03
N LYS A 21 -37.91 -11.74 32.85
CA LYS A 21 -36.72 -12.60 32.70
C LYS A 21 -36.00 -12.41 31.39
N LEU A 22 -36.70 -12.17 30.28
CA LEU A 22 -36.06 -11.83 29.00
C LEU A 22 -35.42 -10.44 29.05
N PHE A 23 -36.05 -9.46 29.66
CA PHE A 23 -35.52 -8.12 29.82
C PHE A 23 -34.31 -8.10 30.77
N GLY A 24 -34.37 -8.87 31.85
CA GLY A 24 -33.24 -9.07 32.75
C GLY A 24 -32.10 -9.84 32.11
N LEU A 25 -32.40 -10.82 31.26
CA LEU A 25 -31.36 -11.54 30.48
C LEU A 25 -30.75 -10.66 29.39
N PHE A 26 -31.55 -9.81 28.76
CA PHE A 26 -31.05 -8.85 27.75
C PHE A 26 -30.22 -7.74 28.40
N LEU A 27 -30.60 -7.23 29.55
CA LEU A 27 -29.82 -6.26 30.34
C LEU A 27 -28.54 -6.88 30.90
N THR A 28 -28.54 -8.14 31.33
CA THR A 28 -27.33 -8.84 31.75
C THR A 28 -26.45 -9.19 30.56
N LEU A 29 -26.98 -9.52 29.40
CA LEU A 29 -26.19 -9.70 28.16
C LEU A 29 -25.58 -8.39 27.68
N ILE A 30 -26.31 -7.27 27.72
CA ILE A 30 -25.77 -5.95 27.39
C ILE A 30 -24.72 -5.50 28.43
N SER A 31 -24.95 -5.77 29.72
CA SER A 31 -23.96 -5.48 30.75
C SER A 31 -22.76 -6.44 30.71
N LEU A 32 -22.96 -7.72 30.34
CA LEU A 32 -21.86 -8.63 30.10
C LEU A 32 -21.08 -8.29 28.81
N SER A 33 -21.78 -7.88 27.75
CA SER A 33 -21.08 -7.39 26.54
C SER A 33 -20.30 -6.11 26.83
N ASN A 34 -20.89 -5.18 27.61
CA ASN A 34 -20.16 -3.98 28.04
C ASN A 34 -19.05 -4.29 29.07
N LEU A 35 -19.15 -5.37 29.85
CA LEU A 35 -18.09 -5.82 30.77
C LEU A 35 -16.98 -6.61 30.03
N ILE A 36 -17.31 -7.27 28.92
CA ILE A 36 -16.34 -7.96 28.07
C ILE A 36 -15.65 -6.95 27.12
N PHE A 37 -16.35 -5.86 26.75
CA PHE A 37 -15.80 -4.80 25.90
C PHE A 37 -15.33 -3.56 26.68
N SER A 38 -15.36 -3.56 28.00
CA SER A 38 -15.01 -2.40 28.81
C SER A 38 -13.53 -2.32 29.20
N ASN A 39 -12.64 -2.95 28.46
CA ASN A 39 -11.22 -2.65 28.63
C ASN A 39 -10.49 -2.80 27.29
N ASN A 40 -10.00 -1.67 26.84
CA ASN A 40 -9.08 -1.46 25.74
C ASN A 40 -9.75 -1.32 24.37
N THR A 41 -10.37 -0.19 24.12
CA THR A 41 -10.30 0.39 22.77
C THR A 41 -8.84 0.68 22.51
N LEU A 42 -8.19 -0.22 21.78
CA LEU A 42 -6.79 -0.08 21.35
C LEU A 42 -6.67 0.85 20.13
N ALA A 43 -7.71 1.59 19.79
CA ALA A 43 -7.66 2.59 18.76
C ALA A 43 -6.79 3.74 19.23
N LEU A 44 -5.62 3.89 18.62
CA LEU A 44 -4.64 4.96 18.91
C LEU A 44 -5.09 6.30 18.32
N TYR A 45 -6.07 6.28 17.43
CA TYR A 45 -6.44 7.42 16.62
C TYR A 45 -7.95 7.67 16.60
N THR A 46 -8.33 8.88 16.98
CA THR A 46 -9.69 9.42 16.83
C THR A 46 -9.62 10.69 15.98
N PRO A 47 -10.26 10.73 14.80
CA PRO A 47 -10.33 11.95 14.01
C PRO A 47 -10.98 13.08 14.80
N THR A 48 -10.34 14.25 14.80
CA THR A 48 -10.86 15.47 15.38
C THR A 48 -11.03 16.52 14.31
N LEU A 49 -12.04 17.37 14.46
CA LEU A 49 -12.29 18.50 13.59
C LEU A 49 -12.72 19.69 14.43
N SER A 50 -12.06 20.81 14.26
CA SER A 50 -12.48 22.10 14.82
C SER A 50 -12.48 23.15 13.71
N ALA A 51 -13.47 24.06 13.74
CA ALA A 51 -13.54 25.15 12.80
C ALA A 51 -14.09 26.40 13.48
N SER A 52 -13.63 27.55 13.04
CA SER A 52 -14.12 28.84 13.48
C SER A 52 -14.04 29.87 12.34
N VAL A 53 -14.85 30.90 12.43
CA VAL A 53 -14.70 32.13 11.65
C VAL A 53 -14.34 33.26 12.58
N ASP A 54 -13.45 34.15 12.14
CA ASP A 54 -12.98 35.27 12.95
C ASP A 54 -14.07 36.34 13.19
N GLN A 55 -15.08 36.39 12.31
CA GLN A 55 -16.20 37.32 12.40
C GLN A 55 -17.53 36.57 12.17
N THR A 56 -18.36 36.52 13.21
CA THR A 56 -19.68 35.88 13.15
C THR A 56 -20.82 36.84 12.78
N ASN A 57 -20.59 38.14 12.94
CA ASN A 57 -21.50 39.21 12.55
C ASN A 57 -20.73 40.26 11.75
N LEU A 58 -21.00 40.30 10.45
CA LEU A 58 -20.48 41.34 9.56
C LEU A 58 -21.47 42.50 9.55
N GLN A 59 -21.02 43.68 9.92
CA GLN A 59 -21.80 44.92 9.80
C GLN A 59 -21.09 45.88 8.87
N VAL A 60 -21.86 46.46 7.97
CA VAL A 60 -21.38 47.48 7.02
C VAL A 60 -22.20 48.73 7.19
N ASP A 61 -21.54 49.86 7.35
CA ASP A 61 -22.17 51.17 7.31
C ASP A 61 -22.47 51.51 5.85
N GLY A 62 -23.75 51.47 5.49
CA GLY A 62 -24.21 51.75 4.13
C GLY A 62 -23.81 53.14 3.62
N ASN A 63 -23.78 54.16 4.52
CA ASN A 63 -23.37 55.49 4.12
C ASN A 63 -21.88 55.53 3.74
N GLN A 64 -21.01 54.82 4.47
CA GLN A 64 -19.60 54.75 4.10
C GLN A 64 -19.38 54.10 2.74
N VAL A 65 -20.22 53.13 2.37
CA VAL A 65 -20.15 52.49 1.05
C VAL A 65 -20.62 53.42 -0.05
N ILE A 66 -21.77 54.07 0.15
CA ILE A 66 -22.36 55.00 -0.83
C ILE A 66 -21.46 56.24 -1.03
N ASP A 67 -20.82 56.72 0.05
CA ASP A 67 -19.90 57.87 0.02
C ASP A 67 -18.51 57.52 -0.51
N SER A 68 -18.21 56.24 -0.72
CA SER A 68 -16.94 55.83 -1.32
C SER A 68 -16.87 56.17 -2.82
N ALA A 69 -15.65 56.37 -3.32
CA ALA A 69 -15.43 56.85 -4.70
C ALA A 69 -16.11 55.97 -5.78
N ASP A 70 -16.21 54.65 -5.50
CA ASP A 70 -16.80 53.66 -6.44
C ASP A 70 -18.10 53.05 -5.90
N GLN A 71 -18.61 53.55 -4.78
CA GLN A 71 -19.77 53.01 -4.06
C GLN A 71 -19.67 51.53 -3.72
N THR A 72 -18.44 51.05 -3.53
CA THR A 72 -18.12 49.66 -3.26
C THR A 72 -17.42 49.45 -1.92
N THR A 73 -17.55 48.27 -1.37
CA THR A 73 -16.75 47.82 -0.21
C THR A 73 -16.39 46.34 -0.30
N GLU A 74 -15.28 45.98 0.30
CA GLU A 74 -14.84 44.60 0.47
C GLU A 74 -14.53 44.36 1.94
N ILE A 75 -15.12 43.32 2.52
CA ILE A 75 -14.96 42.95 3.93
C ILE A 75 -14.32 41.57 4.00
N PRO A 76 -13.10 41.46 4.52
CA PRO A 76 -12.45 40.17 4.71
C PRO A 76 -13.04 39.43 5.92
N LEU A 77 -13.07 38.10 5.82
CA LEU A 77 -13.28 37.20 6.95
C LEU A 77 -12.39 35.96 6.77
N ASN A 78 -11.98 35.33 7.84
CA ASN A 78 -11.17 34.14 7.77
C ASN A 78 -11.94 32.93 8.30
N LEU A 79 -11.95 31.87 7.51
CA LEU A 79 -12.34 30.54 7.94
C LEU A 79 -11.07 29.82 8.43
N ILE A 80 -11.11 29.34 9.65
CA ILE A 80 -10.00 28.64 10.30
C ILE A 80 -10.45 27.20 10.55
N VAL A 81 -9.68 26.22 10.08
CA VAL A 81 -9.97 24.80 10.27
C VAL A 81 -8.74 24.07 10.78
N ASN A 82 -8.95 23.16 11.74
CA ASN A 82 -7.92 22.27 12.25
C ASN A 82 -8.49 20.85 12.35
N THR A 83 -7.79 19.88 11.76
CA THR A 83 -8.12 18.48 11.83
C THR A 83 -6.88 17.61 11.85
N ASN A 84 -6.92 16.53 12.63
CA ASN A 84 -5.94 15.46 12.54
C ASN A 84 -6.38 14.37 11.55
N ASN A 85 -7.55 14.50 10.91
CA ASN A 85 -8.03 13.50 9.94
C ASN A 85 -7.05 13.35 8.79
N ARG A 86 -6.54 12.13 8.58
CA ARG A 86 -5.52 11.80 7.57
C ARG A 86 -6.00 11.95 6.14
N THR A 87 -7.31 11.92 5.92
CA THR A 87 -7.93 12.18 4.61
C THR A 87 -8.39 13.62 4.44
N GLY A 88 -8.21 14.45 5.49
CA GLY A 88 -8.52 15.87 5.45
C GLY A 88 -10.00 16.19 5.65
N TYR A 89 -10.41 17.30 5.09
CA TYR A 89 -11.78 17.84 5.22
C TYR A 89 -12.19 18.60 3.97
N THR A 90 -13.50 18.86 3.88
CA THR A 90 -14.09 19.75 2.89
C THR A 90 -14.95 20.77 3.61
N ALA A 91 -14.74 22.05 3.32
CA ALA A 91 -15.53 23.17 3.83
C ALA A 91 -16.30 23.83 2.69
N THR A 92 -17.59 24.03 2.88
CA THR A 92 -18.48 24.68 1.91
C THR A 92 -19.19 25.87 2.53
N LEU A 93 -19.64 26.79 1.68
CA LEU A 93 -20.42 27.97 2.00
C LEU A 93 -21.72 27.99 1.21
N ASN A 94 -22.83 28.37 1.86
CA ASN A 94 -24.10 28.66 1.21
C ASN A 94 -24.96 29.61 2.06
N SER A 95 -25.97 30.20 1.45
CA SER A 95 -27.03 30.91 2.17
C SER A 95 -27.86 29.92 3.02
N LYS A 96 -28.40 30.37 4.14
CA LYS A 96 -29.20 29.48 5.02
C LYS A 96 -30.48 28.97 4.33
N THR A 97 -31.05 29.78 3.42
CA THR A 97 -32.26 29.48 2.67
C THR A 97 -32.01 29.72 1.19
N ASP A 98 -32.99 29.47 0.34
CA ASP A 98 -32.90 29.79 -1.11
C ASP A 98 -32.84 31.30 -1.41
N GLU A 99 -33.12 32.16 -0.41
CA GLU A 99 -32.91 33.60 -0.54
C GLU A 99 -31.42 33.92 -0.44
N THR A 100 -30.86 34.43 -1.52
CA THR A 100 -29.44 34.81 -1.61
C THR A 100 -29.23 36.32 -1.51
N ALA A 101 -30.28 37.15 -1.55
CA ALA A 101 -30.18 38.57 -1.33
C ALA A 101 -30.06 38.92 0.16
N LEU A 102 -29.46 40.07 0.44
CA LEU A 102 -29.63 40.74 1.72
C LEU A 102 -31.01 41.42 1.73
N VAL A 103 -31.85 41.03 2.66
CA VAL A 103 -33.27 41.48 2.70
C VAL A 103 -33.47 42.50 3.82
N ASN A 104 -34.13 43.60 3.51
CA ASN A 104 -34.65 44.54 4.48
C ASN A 104 -36.09 44.15 4.85
N THR A 105 -36.28 43.51 6.02
CA THR A 105 -37.60 43.05 6.46
C THR A 105 -38.55 44.15 6.91
N GLU A 106 -38.06 45.38 7.06
CA GLU A 106 -38.82 46.58 7.44
C GLU A 106 -39.11 47.47 6.24
N SER A 107 -38.65 47.09 5.04
CA SER A 107 -38.85 47.86 3.81
C SER A 107 -40.29 47.89 3.39
N ALA A 108 -40.80 49.09 3.13
CA ALA A 108 -42.14 49.29 2.55
C ALA A 108 -42.21 48.92 1.06
N THR A 109 -41.08 48.93 0.37
CA THR A 109 -40.96 48.67 -1.07
C THR A 109 -40.43 47.25 -1.38
N GLY A 110 -40.06 46.47 -0.36
CA GLY A 110 -39.42 45.18 -0.53
C GLY A 110 -37.96 45.26 -0.98
N ALA A 111 -37.25 46.32 -0.57
CA ALA A 111 -35.86 46.57 -0.97
C ALA A 111 -34.91 45.43 -0.60
N LYS A 112 -34.02 45.09 -1.53
CA LYS A 112 -33.01 44.05 -1.40
C LYS A 112 -31.68 44.50 -1.98
N ILE A 113 -30.61 43.86 -1.50
CA ILE A 113 -29.29 43.87 -2.14
C ILE A 113 -29.12 42.46 -2.74
N ASP A 114 -29.26 42.35 -4.06
CA ASP A 114 -29.31 41.05 -4.72
C ASP A 114 -27.91 40.40 -4.81
N SER A 115 -27.85 39.07 -4.85
CA SER A 115 -26.61 38.38 -5.23
C SER A 115 -26.24 38.72 -6.68
N ILE A 116 -24.93 38.90 -6.96
CA ILE A 116 -24.46 38.99 -8.35
C ILE A 116 -24.89 37.77 -9.14
N ASP A 117 -25.10 37.90 -10.43
CA ASP A 117 -25.61 36.89 -11.36
C ASP A 117 -24.51 35.97 -11.93
N ALA A 118 -23.26 36.43 -11.94
CA ALA A 118 -22.10 35.74 -12.48
C ALA A 118 -20.83 36.18 -11.76
N ASN A 119 -19.73 35.46 -12.00
CA ASN A 119 -18.42 35.87 -11.47
C ASN A 119 -17.98 37.21 -12.03
N LYS A 120 -17.71 38.18 -11.15
CA LYS A 120 -17.36 39.57 -11.51
C LYS A 120 -16.28 40.11 -10.58
N THR A 121 -15.45 41.02 -11.08
CA THR A 121 -14.63 41.88 -10.23
C THR A 121 -15.52 42.81 -9.43
N LEU A 122 -15.06 43.35 -8.30
CA LEU A 122 -15.84 44.29 -7.48
C LEU A 122 -16.30 45.53 -8.30
N ALA A 123 -15.42 46.07 -9.15
CA ALA A 123 -15.75 47.17 -10.06
C ALA A 123 -16.83 46.81 -11.11
N GLY A 124 -17.02 45.53 -11.41
CA GLY A 124 -18.03 45.04 -12.34
C GLY A 124 -19.39 44.77 -11.71
N PHE A 125 -19.58 45.05 -10.41
CA PHE A 125 -20.89 44.87 -9.76
C PHE A 125 -21.92 45.88 -10.27
N SER A 126 -23.15 45.40 -10.42
CA SER A 126 -24.30 46.26 -10.57
C SER A 126 -24.65 46.90 -9.22
N ASP A 127 -25.34 48.08 -9.26
CA ASP A 127 -25.78 48.72 -8.04
C ASP A 127 -26.72 47.81 -7.23
N ASN A 128 -26.60 47.87 -5.91
CA ASN A 128 -27.36 47.08 -4.95
C ASN A 128 -27.16 45.57 -5.15
N THR A 129 -25.90 45.16 -5.39
CA THR A 129 -25.52 43.73 -5.43
C THR A 129 -24.38 43.41 -4.50
N TRP A 130 -24.29 42.13 -4.12
CA TRP A 130 -23.23 41.57 -3.27
C TRP A 130 -22.79 40.19 -3.75
N GLY A 131 -21.60 39.78 -3.34
CA GLY A 131 -21.02 38.49 -3.67
C GLY A 131 -19.94 38.09 -2.72
N VAL A 132 -19.41 36.85 -2.89
CA VAL A 132 -18.33 36.29 -2.07
C VAL A 132 -17.13 35.95 -2.93
N LYS A 133 -15.93 36.18 -2.39
CA LYS A 133 -14.66 35.85 -3.00
C LYS A 133 -13.88 34.92 -2.06
N VAL A 134 -13.18 33.92 -2.60
CA VAL A 134 -12.39 32.95 -1.85
C VAL A 134 -10.91 33.11 -2.18
N GLY A 135 -10.10 33.24 -1.13
CA GLY A 135 -8.64 33.33 -1.23
C GLY A 135 -8.16 34.49 -2.10
N SER A 136 -7.17 34.23 -2.92
CA SER A 136 -6.53 35.19 -3.84
C SER A 136 -7.30 35.39 -5.16
N ASN A 137 -8.52 34.87 -5.29
CA ASN A 137 -9.31 35.09 -6.51
C ASN A 137 -9.52 36.59 -6.75
N THR A 138 -9.54 37.01 -8.00
CA THR A 138 -9.81 38.38 -8.40
C THR A 138 -11.31 38.66 -8.53
N ASN A 139 -12.09 37.61 -8.82
CA ASN A 139 -13.53 37.71 -9.04
C ASN A 139 -14.31 37.23 -7.82
N PHE A 140 -15.41 37.89 -7.54
CA PHE A 140 -16.46 37.46 -6.64
C PHE A 140 -17.40 36.53 -7.36
N SER A 141 -17.93 35.54 -6.67
CA SER A 141 -18.95 34.62 -7.11
C SER A 141 -20.32 34.99 -6.54
N PRO A 142 -21.41 34.60 -7.19
CA PRO A 142 -22.75 34.70 -6.63
C PRO A 142 -22.82 33.98 -5.27
N ILE A 143 -23.72 34.45 -4.40
CA ILE A 143 -23.98 33.78 -3.14
C ILE A 143 -24.60 32.40 -3.40
N PRO A 144 -24.00 31.31 -2.99
CA PRO A 144 -24.47 29.96 -3.28
C PRO A 144 -25.74 29.62 -2.48
N LYS A 145 -26.65 28.87 -3.12
CA LYS A 145 -27.86 28.34 -2.48
C LYS A 145 -27.52 27.05 -1.68
N PRO A 146 -28.40 26.63 -0.73
CA PRO A 146 -28.23 25.37 0.00
C PRO A 146 -28.15 24.14 -0.90
N THR A 147 -28.82 24.16 -2.06
CA THR A 147 -28.85 23.06 -3.02
C THR A 147 -27.58 22.97 -3.89
N ALA A 148 -26.75 24.02 -3.89
CA ALA A 148 -25.50 24.09 -4.65
C ALA A 148 -24.43 24.86 -3.84
N PRO A 149 -23.95 24.32 -2.72
CA PRO A 149 -22.96 24.96 -1.88
C PRO A 149 -21.62 25.12 -2.63
N MET A 150 -20.91 26.20 -2.35
CA MET A 150 -19.60 26.48 -2.93
C MET A 150 -18.51 25.91 -2.03
N ASN A 151 -17.55 25.18 -2.62
CA ASN A 151 -16.35 24.76 -1.91
C ASN A 151 -15.45 25.98 -1.64
N VAL A 152 -15.10 26.21 -0.38
CA VAL A 152 -14.28 27.36 0.06
C VAL A 152 -12.92 26.95 0.59
N MET A 153 -12.78 25.71 1.05
CA MET A 153 -11.53 25.18 1.56
C MET A 153 -11.58 23.64 1.59
N GLN A 154 -10.48 22.99 1.28
CA GLN A 154 -10.37 21.52 1.38
C GLN A 154 -8.92 21.10 1.51
N THR A 155 -8.70 19.95 2.18
CA THR A 155 -7.40 19.26 2.22
C THR A 155 -7.59 17.78 1.97
N ALA A 156 -6.53 17.11 1.52
CA ALA A 156 -6.47 15.66 1.36
C ALA A 156 -5.68 14.98 2.49
N GLY A 157 -5.34 15.71 3.55
CA GLY A 157 -4.59 15.23 4.70
C GLY A 157 -4.84 16.06 5.96
N LYS A 158 -4.20 15.66 7.06
CA LYS A 158 -4.25 16.42 8.32
C LYS A 158 -3.72 17.84 8.13
N THR A 159 -4.26 18.78 8.88
CA THR A 159 -3.75 20.16 8.91
C THR A 159 -2.45 20.26 9.71
N ASN A 160 -1.58 21.20 9.33
CA ASN A 160 -0.38 21.53 10.10
C ASN A 160 -0.71 22.66 11.11
N GLY A 161 -1.52 22.33 12.13
CA GLY A 161 -2.09 23.32 13.03
C GLY A 161 -3.37 23.94 12.45
N ASN A 162 -3.66 25.19 12.79
CA ASN A 162 -4.82 25.92 12.28
C ASN A 162 -4.56 26.41 10.85
N GLU A 163 -5.22 25.81 9.88
CA GLU A 163 -5.21 26.32 8.51
C GLU A 163 -6.25 27.42 8.37
N SER A 164 -5.91 28.49 7.67
CA SER A 164 -6.78 29.64 7.47
C SER A 164 -6.94 29.94 5.98
N ASN A 165 -8.17 30.18 5.55
CA ASN A 165 -8.46 30.69 4.23
C ASN A 165 -9.26 31.98 4.35
N GLN A 166 -8.77 33.03 3.70
CA GLN A 166 -9.45 34.32 3.65
C GLN A 166 -10.58 34.27 2.63
N LEU A 167 -11.74 34.71 3.05
CA LEU A 167 -12.87 35.03 2.18
C LEU A 167 -13.10 36.54 2.23
N SER A 168 -13.79 37.06 1.23
CA SER A 168 -14.20 38.46 1.24
C SER A 168 -15.66 38.58 0.77
N ILE A 169 -16.40 39.40 1.47
CA ILE A 169 -17.73 39.81 1.03
C ILE A 169 -17.58 41.16 0.31
N GLY A 170 -17.97 41.20 -0.95
CA GLY A 170 -18.01 42.44 -1.73
C GLY A 170 -19.43 42.92 -1.93
N MET A 171 -19.63 44.23 -1.95
CA MET A 171 -20.91 44.82 -2.30
C MET A 171 -20.74 46.17 -2.99
N LYS A 172 -21.75 46.54 -3.77
CA LYS A 172 -21.91 47.86 -4.36
C LYS A 172 -23.31 48.36 -4.05
N LEU A 173 -23.43 49.61 -3.58
CA LEU A 173 -24.69 50.24 -3.19
C LEU A 173 -24.94 51.47 -4.03
N SER A 174 -26.23 51.87 -4.21
CA SER A 174 -26.62 53.09 -4.87
C SER A 174 -27.25 54.09 -3.91
N ASP A 175 -27.20 55.35 -4.26
CA ASP A 175 -27.83 56.45 -3.52
C ASP A 175 -29.36 56.31 -3.38
N ASN A 176 -29.97 55.49 -4.23
CA ASN A 176 -31.42 55.23 -4.25
C ASN A 176 -31.83 54.04 -3.40
N LEU A 177 -30.88 53.37 -2.68
CA LEU A 177 -31.21 52.26 -1.82
C LEU A 177 -32.05 52.75 -0.64
N GLU A 178 -33.20 52.11 -0.37
CA GLU A 178 -34.05 52.43 0.77
C GLU A 178 -33.25 52.27 2.08
N SER A 179 -33.35 53.27 2.96
CA SER A 179 -32.66 53.18 4.28
C SER A 179 -33.24 52.04 5.11
N GLY A 180 -32.37 51.32 5.84
CA GLY A 180 -32.78 50.22 6.69
C GLY A 180 -31.70 49.18 6.90
N ARG A 181 -32.07 48.09 7.58
CA ARG A 181 -31.17 46.99 7.89
C ARG A 181 -31.37 45.83 6.91
N TYR A 182 -30.36 45.57 6.12
CA TYR A 182 -30.32 44.46 5.16
C TYR A 182 -29.58 43.25 5.77
N THR A 183 -30.17 42.06 5.75
CA THR A 183 -29.58 40.88 6.40
C THR A 183 -29.72 39.63 5.54
N ASN A 184 -28.72 38.76 5.65
CA ASN A 184 -28.76 37.36 5.24
C ASN A 184 -27.96 36.52 6.22
N LYS A 185 -28.11 35.21 6.17
CA LYS A 185 -27.31 34.26 6.96
C LYS A 185 -26.54 33.35 6.01
N LEU A 186 -25.24 33.38 6.12
CA LEU A 186 -24.35 32.43 5.45
C LEU A 186 -24.05 31.26 6.40
N VAL A 187 -23.93 30.08 5.84
CA VAL A 187 -23.65 28.84 6.57
C VAL A 187 -22.38 28.24 6.03
N PHE A 188 -21.41 28.02 6.90
CA PHE A 188 -20.26 27.18 6.65
C PHE A 188 -20.58 25.77 7.11
N SER A 189 -20.40 24.79 6.20
CA SER A 189 -20.48 23.37 6.52
C SER A 189 -19.10 22.76 6.35
N ILE A 190 -18.54 22.24 7.42
CA ILE A 190 -17.21 21.62 7.43
C ILE A 190 -17.37 20.16 7.80
N LEU A 191 -16.96 19.28 6.90
CA LEU A 191 -17.05 17.84 7.07
C LEU A 191 -15.67 17.22 6.91
N THR A 192 -15.34 16.28 7.79
CA THR A 192 -14.18 15.41 7.55
C THR A 192 -14.43 14.57 6.30
N ASN A 193 -13.41 14.40 5.48
CA ASN A 193 -13.47 13.44 4.39
C ASN A 193 -13.60 12.03 4.97
N ASP A 194 -14.17 11.11 4.19
CA ASP A 194 -14.33 9.72 4.61
C ASP A 194 -12.96 9.14 5.01
N TYR A 195 -12.92 8.50 6.16
CA TYR A 195 -11.73 7.92 6.72
C TYR A 195 -12.01 6.52 7.25
N ASN A 196 -11.36 5.54 6.63
CA ASN A 196 -11.38 4.16 7.10
C ASN A 196 -10.15 3.94 8.00
N GLN A 197 -10.39 3.61 9.26
CA GLN A 197 -9.33 3.26 10.19
C GLN A 197 -8.60 1.99 9.73
N ILE A 198 -7.28 2.00 9.82
CA ILE A 198 -6.42 0.90 9.41
C ILE A 198 -5.47 0.47 10.53
N ALA A 199 -5.20 -0.82 10.61
CA ALA A 199 -4.02 -1.34 11.30
C ALA A 199 -2.88 -1.43 10.28
N MET A 200 -1.74 -0.82 10.56
CA MET A 200 -0.53 -0.84 9.72
C MET A 200 0.66 -1.31 10.53
N MET A 201 1.37 -2.30 10.02
CA MET A 201 2.61 -2.77 10.63
C MET A 201 3.74 -1.78 10.38
N THR A 202 4.68 -1.75 11.33
CA THR A 202 5.94 -1.02 11.19
C THR A 202 6.75 -1.50 9.98
N GLU A 203 7.78 -0.77 9.60
CA GLU A 203 8.69 -1.15 8.50
C GLU A 203 9.25 -2.57 8.69
N GLY A 204 9.50 -3.28 7.58
CA GLY A 204 9.99 -4.65 7.59
C GLY A 204 11.25 -4.88 8.41
N PRO A 205 12.29 -4.03 8.33
CA PRO A 205 13.50 -4.18 9.14
C PRO A 205 13.26 -4.04 10.65
N ASP A 206 12.38 -3.12 11.07
CA ASP A 206 12.01 -2.95 12.49
C ASP A 206 11.18 -4.15 12.98
N PHE A 207 10.18 -4.56 12.19
CA PHE A 207 9.43 -5.79 12.46
C PHE A 207 10.34 -6.99 12.64
N ASN A 208 11.30 -7.19 11.72
CA ASN A 208 12.28 -8.30 11.79
C ASN A 208 13.10 -8.28 13.08
N THR A 209 13.55 -7.09 13.48
CA THR A 209 14.30 -6.91 14.73
C THR A 209 13.46 -7.30 15.93
N LYS A 210 12.21 -6.86 15.99
CA LYS A 210 11.27 -7.19 17.06
C LYS A 210 10.93 -8.68 17.07
N LEU A 211 10.64 -9.28 15.90
CA LEU A 211 10.36 -10.71 15.78
C LEU A 211 11.55 -11.56 16.26
N LYS A 212 12.76 -11.26 15.84
CA LYS A 212 13.98 -11.94 16.27
C LYS A 212 14.25 -11.78 17.76
N SER A 213 13.85 -10.67 18.37
CA SER A 213 14.02 -10.42 19.80
C SER A 213 13.14 -11.33 20.67
N LEU A 214 12.06 -11.86 20.13
CA LEU A 214 11.18 -12.80 20.83
C LEU A 214 11.80 -14.18 21.01
N GLU A 215 12.83 -14.52 20.23
CA GLU A 215 13.46 -15.85 20.25
C GLU A 215 14.59 -15.90 21.29
N PRO A 216 14.33 -16.44 22.51
CA PRO A 216 15.36 -16.61 23.51
C PRO A 216 16.28 -17.78 23.12
N PRO A 217 17.47 -17.93 23.75
CA PRO A 217 18.40 -19.01 23.43
C PRO A 217 17.84 -20.44 23.59
N THR A 218 16.73 -20.59 24.32
CA THR A 218 16.13 -21.88 24.69
C THR A 218 14.81 -22.18 23.95
N SER A 219 14.31 -21.28 23.13
CA SER A 219 13.06 -21.48 22.40
C SER A 219 13.18 -20.96 20.99
N GLU A 220 12.56 -21.64 20.04
CA GLU A 220 12.58 -21.33 18.62
C GLU A 220 11.17 -20.92 18.17
N ILE A 221 11.07 -20.07 17.16
CA ILE A 221 9.82 -19.77 16.48
C ILE A 221 9.63 -20.77 15.34
N ASN A 222 8.58 -21.60 15.45
CA ASN A 222 8.23 -22.57 14.41
C ASN A 222 7.03 -22.12 13.57
N TYR A 223 6.18 -21.25 14.12
CA TYR A 223 4.95 -20.78 13.46
C TYR A 223 4.80 -19.28 13.59
N PHE A 224 4.18 -18.67 12.59
CA PHE A 224 3.76 -17.26 12.61
C PHE A 224 2.29 -17.15 12.26
N ARG A 225 1.46 -16.55 13.14
CA ARG A 225 -0.01 -16.52 12.98
C ARG A 225 -0.64 -15.28 13.61
N LYS A 226 -1.82 -14.90 13.10
CA LYS A 226 -2.70 -13.96 13.78
C LYS A 226 -3.41 -14.65 14.95
N SER A 227 -3.42 -14.00 16.12
CA SER A 227 -4.20 -14.46 17.27
C SER A 227 -5.64 -13.93 17.17
N PRO A 228 -6.66 -14.74 17.52
CA PRO A 228 -8.05 -14.27 17.60
C PRO A 228 -8.33 -13.44 18.86
N VAL A 229 -7.41 -13.45 19.83
CA VAL A 229 -7.55 -12.76 21.12
C VAL A 229 -6.29 -11.97 21.46
N PRO A 230 -6.41 -10.87 22.23
CA PRO A 230 -5.24 -10.12 22.68
C PRO A 230 -4.33 -10.95 23.58
N PRO A 231 -3.02 -10.62 23.65
CA PRO A 231 -2.07 -11.32 24.51
C PRO A 231 -2.41 -11.14 25.99
N ALA A 232 -2.20 -12.19 26.79
CA ALA A 232 -2.20 -12.07 28.24
C ALA A 232 -1.05 -11.15 28.69
N THR A 233 -1.22 -10.42 29.79
CA THR A 233 -0.21 -9.50 30.31
C THR A 233 1.15 -10.17 30.59
N SER A 234 1.12 -11.47 30.90
CA SER A 234 2.33 -12.29 31.14
C SER A 234 3.15 -12.60 29.89
N MET A 235 2.62 -12.37 28.69
CA MET A 235 3.28 -12.72 27.42
C MET A 235 4.34 -11.71 26.98
N ASN A 236 4.50 -10.58 27.68
CA ASN A 236 5.48 -9.54 27.35
C ASN A 236 5.44 -9.11 25.88
N ALA A 237 4.22 -8.92 25.33
CA ALA A 237 4.02 -8.55 23.95
C ALA A 237 4.64 -7.18 23.65
N VAL A 238 5.24 -7.06 22.46
CA VAL A 238 5.82 -5.81 21.96
C VAL A 238 4.92 -5.19 20.91
N ASN A 239 4.97 -3.88 20.77
CA ASN A 239 4.24 -3.14 19.76
C ASN A 239 4.97 -3.19 18.41
N ILE A 240 4.21 -3.44 17.34
CA ILE A 240 4.71 -3.52 15.97
C ILE A 240 3.89 -2.67 14.99
N GLU A 241 3.06 -1.76 15.51
CA GLU A 241 2.34 -0.80 14.67
C GLU A 241 3.28 0.28 14.14
N ASP A 242 2.93 0.77 12.96
CA ASP A 242 3.47 1.97 12.35
C ASP A 242 2.86 3.24 12.99
N GLU A 243 3.52 4.40 12.86
CA GLU A 243 2.99 5.68 13.33
C GLU A 243 1.69 6.09 12.62
N GLU A 244 1.45 5.56 11.42
CA GLU A 244 0.21 5.76 10.67
C GLU A 244 -0.88 4.74 11.03
N SER A 245 -0.63 3.80 11.92
CA SER A 245 -1.63 2.84 12.37
C SER A 245 -2.66 3.49 13.30
N ASP A 246 -3.94 3.17 13.09
CA ASP A 246 -5.02 3.60 13.98
C ASP A 246 -5.27 2.64 15.13
N TYR A 247 -4.68 1.45 15.04
CA TYR A 247 -4.80 0.38 16.02
C TYR A 247 -3.45 -0.06 16.50
N GLU A 248 -3.35 -0.43 17.78
CA GLU A 248 -2.20 -1.17 18.29
C GLU A 248 -2.09 -2.53 17.59
N ILE A 249 -0.86 -2.96 17.34
CA ILE A 249 -0.55 -4.29 16.86
C ILE A 249 0.48 -4.89 17.82
N LYS A 250 0.06 -5.92 18.52
CA LYS A 250 0.91 -6.63 19.49
C LYS A 250 1.56 -7.84 18.85
N LEU A 251 2.81 -8.10 19.18
CA LEU A 251 3.57 -9.28 18.76
C LEU A 251 4.16 -9.97 19.99
N TRP A 252 4.02 -11.30 20.10
CA TRP A 252 4.60 -12.08 21.19
C TRP A 252 4.90 -13.51 20.76
N LEU A 253 5.73 -14.20 21.53
CA LEU A 253 5.98 -15.64 21.38
C LEU A 253 5.20 -16.41 22.46
N ASP A 254 4.41 -17.39 22.05
CA ASP A 254 3.93 -18.43 22.97
C ASP A 254 4.95 -19.59 22.97
N PRO A 255 5.69 -19.78 24.07
CA PRO A 255 6.70 -20.83 24.13
C PRO A 255 6.11 -22.25 24.18
N THR A 256 4.80 -22.38 24.45
CA THR A 256 4.13 -23.69 24.60
C THR A 256 3.98 -24.35 23.24
N ASP A 257 3.59 -23.61 22.23
CA ASP A 257 3.40 -24.08 20.85
C ASP A 257 4.43 -23.53 19.86
N LYS A 258 5.38 -22.73 20.35
CA LYS A 258 6.45 -22.08 19.56
C LYS A 258 5.92 -21.17 18.44
N THR A 259 4.77 -20.53 18.68
CA THR A 259 4.15 -19.63 17.71
C THR A 259 4.45 -18.17 18.05
N ALA A 260 4.98 -17.43 17.11
CA ALA A 260 4.95 -15.98 17.14
C ALA A 260 3.56 -15.52 16.70
N TYR A 261 2.80 -14.99 17.65
CA TYR A 261 1.49 -14.45 17.41
C TYR A 261 1.53 -12.93 17.25
N TYR A 262 0.70 -12.41 16.34
CA TYR A 262 0.36 -10.99 16.36
C TYR A 262 -1.16 -10.81 16.56
N TYR A 263 -1.55 -9.68 17.12
CA TYR A 263 -2.94 -9.34 17.36
C TYR A 263 -3.20 -7.86 17.07
N THR A 264 -4.32 -7.61 16.43
CA THR A 264 -4.97 -6.32 16.30
C THR A 264 -6.48 -6.54 16.19
N GLU A 265 -7.29 -5.52 16.51
CA GLU A 265 -8.76 -5.61 16.45
C GLU A 265 -9.29 -5.74 15.02
N THR A 266 -8.55 -5.28 14.02
CA THR A 266 -8.96 -5.35 12.61
C THR A 266 -8.76 -6.75 12.04
N GLU A 267 -9.60 -7.14 11.09
CA GLU A 267 -9.40 -8.38 10.35
C GLU A 267 -8.13 -8.34 9.51
N LYS A 268 -7.95 -7.25 8.75
CA LYS A 268 -6.79 -7.03 7.88
C LYS A 268 -5.76 -6.13 8.52
N VAL A 269 -4.50 -6.37 8.16
CA VAL A 269 -3.35 -5.55 8.55
C VAL A 269 -2.62 -5.12 7.29
N TYR A 270 -2.48 -3.81 7.10
CA TYR A 270 -1.66 -3.26 6.02
C TYR A 270 -0.19 -3.42 6.37
N LEU A 271 0.58 -3.85 5.40
CA LEU A 271 2.04 -3.81 5.53
C LEU A 271 2.54 -2.40 5.14
N ASN A 272 3.64 -1.99 5.78
CA ASN A 272 4.33 -0.75 5.46
C ASN A 272 4.84 -0.75 4.01
N SER A 273 5.00 0.41 3.42
CA SER A 273 5.56 0.58 2.07
C SER A 273 6.95 -0.05 1.93
N ASP A 274 7.77 0.00 2.98
CA ASP A 274 9.00 -0.79 3.12
C ASP A 274 8.78 -2.05 3.96
N SER A 275 8.43 -3.13 3.29
CA SER A 275 8.32 -4.47 3.89
C SER A 275 9.55 -5.34 3.60
N SER A 276 10.67 -4.71 3.23
CA SER A 276 11.94 -5.41 3.03
C SER A 276 12.40 -6.12 4.30
N LYS A 277 13.01 -7.28 4.13
CA LYS A 277 13.59 -8.07 5.23
C LYS A 277 12.61 -8.47 6.35
N MET A 278 11.30 -8.34 6.17
CA MET A 278 10.31 -8.56 7.23
C MET A 278 10.49 -9.92 7.94
N PHE A 279 10.74 -10.98 7.20
CA PHE A 279 11.03 -12.32 7.71
C PHE A 279 12.45 -12.77 7.36
N TYR A 280 13.38 -11.84 7.20
CA TYR A 280 14.77 -12.15 6.89
C TYR A 280 15.47 -12.93 8.02
N SER A 281 15.96 -14.12 7.69
CA SER A 281 16.81 -14.92 8.58
C SER A 281 18.27 -14.83 8.13
N ASP A 282 19.11 -14.29 8.99
CA ASP A 282 20.55 -14.23 8.75
C ASP A 282 21.17 -15.64 8.88
N LEU A 283 22.05 -15.97 7.95
CA LEU A 283 22.73 -17.28 7.95
C LEU A 283 23.66 -17.44 9.15
N TYR A 284 24.12 -16.36 9.77
CA TYR A 284 25.04 -16.36 10.91
C TYR A 284 24.29 -16.30 12.25
N GLU A 285 23.27 -15.45 12.37
CA GLU A 285 22.47 -15.33 13.61
C GLU A 285 21.56 -16.52 13.86
N GLN A 286 21.13 -17.20 12.80
CA GLN A 286 20.25 -18.38 12.79
C GLN A 286 18.87 -18.16 13.45
N LYS A 287 18.50 -16.93 13.79
CA LYS A 287 17.19 -16.61 14.37
C LYS A 287 16.08 -16.71 13.34
N ILE A 288 14.88 -17.06 13.78
CA ILE A 288 13.66 -17.29 12.96
C ILE A 288 13.87 -18.27 11.79
N ARG A 289 14.97 -18.98 11.79
CA ARG A 289 15.35 -19.94 10.75
C ARG A 289 14.47 -21.19 10.74
N ASN A 290 13.94 -21.53 11.92
CA ASN A 290 13.21 -22.78 12.15
C ASN A 290 11.70 -22.65 11.90
N VAL A 291 11.24 -21.53 11.34
CA VAL A 291 9.84 -21.36 10.95
C VAL A 291 9.46 -22.38 9.88
N LEU A 292 8.41 -23.16 10.19
CA LEU A 292 7.89 -24.26 9.36
C LEU A 292 6.65 -23.84 8.58
N GLU A 293 5.86 -22.92 9.13
CA GLU A 293 4.60 -22.47 8.56
C GLU A 293 4.31 -21.00 8.94
N MET A 294 3.75 -20.28 8.00
CA MET A 294 3.33 -18.88 8.17
C MET A 294 1.91 -18.69 7.66
N ASP A 295 1.04 -18.09 8.46
CA ASP A 295 -0.26 -17.60 8.01
C ASP A 295 -0.19 -16.09 7.75
N LEU A 296 -0.20 -15.72 6.47
CA LEU A 296 -0.14 -14.35 5.97
C LEU A 296 -1.48 -13.91 5.36
N SER A 297 -2.55 -14.67 5.55
CA SER A 297 -3.85 -14.47 4.90
C SER A 297 -4.51 -13.11 5.24
N ASN A 298 -4.18 -12.55 6.40
CA ASN A 298 -4.70 -11.25 6.86
C ASN A 298 -3.85 -10.05 6.43
N PHE A 299 -2.73 -10.27 5.72
CA PHE A 299 -1.88 -9.18 5.26
C PHE A 299 -2.44 -8.51 4.01
N ASP A 300 -2.53 -7.21 4.03
CA ASP A 300 -2.82 -6.38 2.87
C ASP A 300 -1.53 -5.70 2.40
N THR A 301 -1.06 -6.09 1.22
CA THR A 301 0.21 -5.61 0.65
C THR A 301 0.02 -4.51 -0.40
N SER A 302 -1.19 -3.97 -0.55
CA SER A 302 -1.51 -2.99 -1.60
C SER A 302 -0.73 -1.67 -1.53
N LYS A 303 -0.13 -1.38 -0.36
CA LYS A 303 0.71 -0.18 -0.14
C LYS A 303 2.21 -0.46 -0.26
N VAL A 304 2.61 -1.72 -0.43
CA VAL A 304 4.02 -2.11 -0.41
C VAL A 304 4.71 -1.74 -1.72
N THR A 305 5.85 -1.07 -1.61
CA THR A 305 6.72 -0.71 -2.75
C THR A 305 8.04 -1.47 -2.75
N ASN A 306 8.48 -1.97 -1.58
CA ASN A 306 9.74 -2.69 -1.42
C ASN A 306 9.52 -4.01 -0.66
N MET A 307 9.72 -5.14 -1.35
CA MET A 307 9.69 -6.50 -0.79
C MET A 307 11.06 -7.19 -0.83
N SER A 308 12.14 -6.42 -0.96
CA SER A 308 13.47 -7.02 -1.08
C SER A 308 13.84 -7.84 0.16
N SER A 309 14.33 -9.06 -0.07
CA SER A 309 14.75 -10.01 0.98
C SER A 309 13.65 -10.35 2.00
N MET A 310 12.36 -10.18 1.66
CA MET A 310 11.25 -10.33 2.61
C MET A 310 11.24 -11.70 3.30
N PHE A 311 11.53 -12.77 2.58
CA PHE A 311 11.59 -14.15 3.09
C PHE A 311 12.99 -14.79 2.97
N LEU A 312 14.02 -13.97 2.73
CA LEU A 312 15.37 -14.47 2.52
C LEU A 312 15.87 -15.27 3.74
N GLY A 313 16.36 -16.48 3.50
CA GLY A 313 16.93 -17.33 4.54
C GLY A 313 15.93 -18.14 5.36
N MET A 314 14.64 -18.13 5.01
CA MET A 314 13.61 -18.98 5.63
C MET A 314 13.78 -20.44 5.18
N VAL A 315 14.88 -21.06 5.62
CA VAL A 315 15.38 -22.33 5.06
C VAL A 315 14.46 -23.53 5.31
N ASN A 316 13.65 -23.50 6.36
CA ASN A 316 12.82 -24.63 6.76
C ASN A 316 11.37 -24.56 6.23
N LEU A 317 10.97 -23.43 5.63
CA LEU A 317 9.67 -23.33 4.95
C LEU A 317 9.63 -24.25 3.73
N THR A 318 8.62 -25.12 3.67
CA THR A 318 8.39 -26.03 2.54
C THR A 318 7.35 -25.49 1.54
N THR A 319 6.43 -24.68 2.03
CA THR A 319 5.37 -24.01 1.27
C THR A 319 5.16 -22.60 1.76
N LEU A 320 4.70 -21.71 0.88
CA LEU A 320 4.38 -20.33 1.23
C LEU A 320 3.16 -19.89 0.41
N ASN A 321 2.08 -19.51 1.10
CA ASN A 321 0.86 -19.01 0.45
C ASN A 321 0.90 -17.48 0.36
N LEU A 322 0.96 -16.96 -0.86
CA LEU A 322 0.99 -15.54 -1.19
C LEU A 322 -0.20 -15.13 -2.09
N SER A 323 -1.26 -15.92 -2.13
CA SER A 323 -2.39 -15.70 -3.05
C SER A 323 -3.15 -14.39 -2.82
N ASN A 324 -3.05 -13.83 -1.60
CA ASN A 324 -3.63 -12.53 -1.23
C ASN A 324 -2.68 -11.34 -1.47
N PHE A 325 -1.43 -11.58 -1.89
CA PHE A 325 -0.47 -10.49 -2.10
C PHE A 325 -0.82 -9.68 -3.35
N ASN A 326 -0.99 -8.39 -3.17
CA ASN A 326 -1.06 -7.40 -4.25
C ASN A 326 0.33 -6.76 -4.41
N THR A 327 0.98 -7.01 -5.53
CA THR A 327 2.34 -6.51 -5.80
C THR A 327 2.38 -5.39 -6.83
N SER A 328 1.23 -4.84 -7.23
CA SER A 328 1.12 -3.86 -8.32
C SER A 328 1.89 -2.55 -8.09
N GLN A 329 2.26 -2.24 -6.84
CA GLN A 329 3.06 -1.05 -6.49
C GLN A 329 4.54 -1.40 -6.21
N VAL A 330 4.91 -2.69 -6.24
CA VAL A 330 6.25 -3.13 -5.84
C VAL A 330 7.27 -2.83 -6.94
N THR A 331 8.33 -2.12 -6.56
CA THR A 331 9.45 -1.76 -7.45
C THR A 331 10.70 -2.60 -7.21
N ASN A 332 10.84 -3.20 -6.02
CA ASN A 332 12.02 -3.98 -5.64
C ASN A 332 11.62 -5.33 -5.02
N MET A 333 11.99 -6.43 -5.71
CA MET A 333 11.82 -7.82 -5.25
C MET A 333 13.17 -8.55 -5.11
N GLY A 334 14.28 -7.81 -5.05
CA GLY A 334 15.61 -8.43 -4.94
C GLY A 334 15.74 -9.34 -3.72
N GLY A 335 16.19 -10.57 -3.93
CA GLY A 335 16.39 -11.56 -2.87
C GLY A 335 15.13 -12.06 -2.15
N MET A 336 13.92 -11.74 -2.63
CA MET A 336 12.67 -11.97 -1.89
C MET A 336 12.52 -13.39 -1.35
N PHE A 337 12.90 -14.39 -2.13
CA PHE A 337 12.83 -15.81 -1.78
C PHE A 337 14.21 -16.49 -1.67
N GLY A 338 15.27 -15.70 -1.64
CA GLY A 338 16.63 -16.26 -1.61
C GLY A 338 16.86 -17.18 -0.41
N PHE A 339 17.63 -18.26 -0.61
CA PHE A 339 17.98 -19.23 0.43
C PHE A 339 16.79 -19.96 1.10
N MET A 340 15.63 -20.03 0.48
CA MET A 340 14.52 -20.89 0.94
C MET A 340 14.78 -22.34 0.48
N SER A 341 15.77 -22.97 1.09
CA SER A 341 16.39 -24.22 0.59
C SER A 341 15.43 -25.41 0.60
N ASN A 342 14.44 -25.45 1.50
CA ASN A 342 13.47 -26.56 1.60
C ASN A 342 12.15 -26.26 0.88
N LEU A 343 12.03 -25.12 0.18
CA LEU A 343 10.82 -24.76 -0.54
C LEU A 343 10.61 -25.72 -1.72
N THR A 344 9.47 -26.41 -1.76
CA THR A 344 9.12 -27.39 -2.80
C THR A 344 8.05 -26.89 -3.75
N SER A 345 7.27 -25.90 -3.36
CA SER A 345 6.26 -25.26 -4.20
C SER A 345 6.18 -23.76 -3.95
N LEU A 346 5.96 -22.99 -5.01
CA LEU A 346 5.79 -21.54 -4.94
C LEU A 346 4.80 -21.11 -6.02
N ASN A 347 3.68 -20.51 -5.60
CA ASN A 347 2.66 -19.99 -6.50
C ASN A 347 2.75 -18.46 -6.57
N LEU A 348 3.03 -17.93 -7.76
CA LEU A 348 3.21 -16.49 -8.02
C LEU A 348 2.17 -15.92 -8.98
N ILE A 349 1.04 -16.63 -9.22
CA ILE A 349 0.03 -16.21 -10.20
C ILE A 349 -0.62 -14.85 -9.87
N SER A 350 -0.65 -14.45 -8.59
CA SER A 350 -1.17 -13.15 -8.14
C SER A 350 -0.17 -12.00 -8.32
N PHE A 351 1.09 -12.29 -8.69
CA PHE A 351 2.13 -11.27 -8.74
C PHE A 351 2.01 -10.42 -10.00
N ASP A 352 1.84 -9.13 -9.82
CA ASP A 352 2.04 -8.11 -10.84
C ASP A 352 3.47 -7.55 -10.71
N THR A 353 4.30 -7.78 -11.71
CA THR A 353 5.70 -7.33 -11.71
C THR A 353 5.95 -6.14 -12.64
N SER A 354 4.90 -5.51 -13.14
CA SER A 354 4.98 -4.44 -14.16
C SER A 354 5.77 -3.19 -13.72
N GLN A 355 5.86 -2.95 -12.40
CA GLN A 355 6.61 -1.83 -11.82
C GLN A 355 7.99 -2.24 -11.29
N VAL A 356 8.35 -3.53 -11.33
CA VAL A 356 9.58 -4.02 -10.71
C VAL A 356 10.79 -3.65 -11.54
N THR A 357 11.76 -3.00 -10.91
CA THR A 357 13.04 -2.60 -11.51
C THR A 357 14.22 -3.49 -11.08
N ASN A 358 14.10 -4.17 -9.93
CA ASN A 358 15.15 -5.02 -9.37
C ASN A 358 14.61 -6.41 -8.99
N MET A 359 15.12 -7.46 -9.65
CA MET A 359 14.86 -8.88 -9.36
C MET A 359 16.16 -9.65 -9.02
N ALA A 360 17.22 -8.95 -8.64
CA ALA A 360 18.49 -9.59 -8.30
C ALA A 360 18.30 -10.64 -7.21
N ALA A 361 18.84 -11.85 -7.39
CA ALA A 361 18.80 -12.96 -6.43
C ALA A 361 17.40 -13.38 -5.97
N MET A 362 16.32 -13.01 -6.69
CA MET A 362 14.94 -13.26 -6.24
C MET A 362 14.67 -14.73 -5.87
N PHE A 363 15.24 -15.66 -6.64
CA PHE A 363 15.11 -17.12 -6.41
C PHE A 363 16.45 -17.80 -6.10
N PHE A 364 17.42 -17.03 -5.61
CA PHE A 364 18.76 -17.52 -5.35
C PHE A 364 18.77 -18.66 -4.33
N ASN A 365 19.41 -19.78 -4.69
CA ASN A 365 19.62 -20.94 -3.80
C ASN A 365 18.33 -21.62 -3.30
N ILE A 366 17.27 -21.67 -4.13
CA ILE A 366 16.09 -22.50 -3.87
C ILE A 366 16.33 -23.88 -4.49
N VAL A 367 16.97 -24.75 -3.74
CA VAL A 367 17.57 -25.98 -4.29
C VAL A 367 16.61 -27.12 -4.52
N LEU A 368 15.44 -27.17 -3.85
CA LEU A 368 14.48 -28.26 -3.94
C LEU A 368 13.28 -27.97 -4.87
N LEU A 369 13.10 -26.73 -5.31
CA LEU A 369 11.99 -26.40 -6.20
C LEU A 369 12.19 -27.03 -7.58
N THR A 370 11.22 -27.83 -8.03
CA THR A 370 11.29 -28.58 -9.29
C THR A 370 10.59 -27.90 -10.46
N THR A 371 9.65 -27.01 -10.17
CA THR A 371 8.87 -26.24 -11.16
C THR A 371 8.71 -24.80 -10.70
N LEU A 372 8.72 -23.85 -11.63
CA LEU A 372 8.49 -22.44 -11.36
C LEU A 372 7.75 -21.84 -12.56
N ASP A 373 6.52 -21.36 -12.33
CA ASP A 373 5.72 -20.67 -13.33
C ASP A 373 5.94 -19.15 -13.23
N LEU A 374 6.44 -18.56 -14.30
CA LEU A 374 6.73 -17.13 -14.46
C LEU A 374 5.96 -16.52 -15.64
N SER A 375 4.93 -17.21 -16.13
CA SER A 375 4.21 -16.83 -17.35
C SER A 375 3.52 -15.45 -17.25
N ASN A 376 3.19 -15.01 -16.02
CA ASN A 376 2.60 -13.70 -15.73
C ASN A 376 3.63 -12.58 -15.48
N PHE A 377 4.93 -12.90 -15.46
CA PHE A 377 5.96 -11.88 -15.16
C PHE A 377 6.13 -10.90 -16.32
N ASN A 378 5.98 -9.62 -16.01
CA ASN A 378 6.38 -8.51 -16.89
C ASN A 378 7.70 -7.96 -16.39
N THR A 379 8.77 -8.14 -17.16
CA THR A 379 10.13 -7.71 -16.79
C THR A 379 10.60 -6.48 -17.56
N SER A 380 9.70 -5.80 -18.28
CA SER A 380 10.04 -4.67 -19.16
C SER A 380 10.72 -3.49 -18.45
N GLN A 381 10.53 -3.34 -17.13
CA GLN A 381 11.16 -2.29 -16.33
C GLN A 381 12.41 -2.78 -15.57
N VAL A 382 12.72 -4.07 -15.62
CA VAL A 382 13.82 -4.66 -14.83
C VAL A 382 15.17 -4.27 -15.40
N THR A 383 16.04 -3.74 -14.54
CA THR A 383 17.41 -3.38 -14.87
C THR A 383 18.45 -4.33 -14.30
N ASN A 384 18.12 -5.05 -13.22
CA ASN A 384 19.02 -5.94 -12.51
C ASN A 384 18.40 -7.33 -12.31
N MET A 385 18.97 -8.35 -12.98
CA MET A 385 18.63 -9.77 -12.85
C MET A 385 19.81 -10.60 -12.32
N SER A 386 20.81 -9.97 -11.70
CA SER A 386 21.99 -10.68 -11.20
C SER A 386 21.59 -11.78 -10.20
N ASN A 387 22.17 -12.97 -10.34
CA ASN A 387 21.88 -14.15 -9.50
C ASN A 387 20.42 -14.62 -9.44
N MET A 388 19.52 -14.14 -10.30
CA MET A 388 18.06 -14.34 -10.13
C MET A 388 17.68 -15.81 -9.97
N PHE A 389 18.26 -16.71 -10.75
CA PHE A 389 18.00 -18.17 -10.70
C PHE A 389 19.24 -18.98 -10.26
N ASN A 390 20.26 -18.32 -9.69
CA ASN A 390 21.50 -19.00 -9.33
C ASN A 390 21.24 -20.08 -8.30
N ASN A 391 21.71 -21.30 -8.60
CA ASN A 391 21.59 -22.50 -7.78
C ASN A 391 20.13 -22.97 -7.52
N MET A 392 19.23 -22.83 -8.51
CA MET A 392 17.98 -23.56 -8.52
C MET A 392 18.21 -24.99 -9.03
N ALA A 393 18.83 -25.78 -8.19
CA ALA A 393 19.50 -27.01 -8.58
C ALA A 393 18.57 -28.13 -9.07
N SER A 394 17.30 -28.14 -8.61
CA SER A 394 16.32 -29.19 -8.96
C SER A 394 15.48 -28.86 -10.19
N LEU A 395 15.53 -27.62 -10.72
CA LEU A 395 14.81 -27.29 -11.94
C LEU A 395 15.36 -28.07 -13.14
N THR A 396 14.47 -28.74 -13.87
CA THR A 396 14.80 -29.46 -15.11
C THR A 396 14.41 -28.66 -16.34
N THR A 397 13.47 -27.72 -16.20
CA THR A 397 13.00 -26.78 -17.23
C THR A 397 12.88 -25.38 -16.61
N LEU A 398 13.10 -24.35 -17.42
CA LEU A 398 12.88 -22.96 -17.05
C LEU A 398 12.34 -22.22 -18.28
N ASP A 399 11.07 -21.80 -18.21
CA ASP A 399 10.44 -20.99 -19.25
C ASP A 399 10.63 -19.51 -18.96
N LEU A 400 11.34 -18.82 -19.86
CA LEU A 400 11.60 -17.39 -19.82
C LEU A 400 10.96 -16.64 -20.98
N SER A 401 9.98 -17.25 -21.64
CA SER A 401 9.33 -16.67 -22.83
C SER A 401 8.59 -15.35 -22.56
N SER A 402 8.15 -15.12 -21.31
CA SER A 402 7.53 -13.86 -20.87
C SER A 402 8.52 -12.72 -20.63
N PHE A 403 9.85 -13.01 -20.58
CA PHE A 403 10.85 -12.04 -20.16
C PHE A 403 11.20 -11.05 -21.26
N ASP A 404 11.06 -9.77 -21.00
CA ASP A 404 11.66 -8.68 -21.75
C ASP A 404 12.94 -8.23 -21.03
N THR A 405 14.09 -8.40 -21.68
CA THR A 405 15.40 -8.06 -21.12
C THR A 405 16.00 -6.78 -21.71
N SER A 406 15.20 -6.00 -22.46
CA SER A 406 15.68 -4.83 -23.21
C SER A 406 16.29 -3.72 -22.33
N ASN A 407 15.89 -3.64 -21.05
CA ASN A 407 16.39 -2.68 -20.08
C ASN A 407 17.42 -3.26 -19.09
N VAL A 408 17.71 -4.57 -19.17
CA VAL A 408 18.60 -5.23 -18.22
C VAL A 408 20.06 -4.84 -18.47
N THR A 409 20.74 -4.42 -17.42
CA THR A 409 22.16 -4.03 -17.44
C THR A 409 23.07 -5.04 -16.74
N ASP A 410 22.56 -5.78 -15.75
CA ASP A 410 23.33 -6.77 -14.98
C ASP A 410 22.66 -8.15 -15.00
N MET A 411 23.33 -9.13 -15.62
CA MET A 411 22.96 -10.55 -15.70
C MET A 411 24.02 -11.46 -15.06
N ARG A 412 24.92 -10.93 -14.22
CA ARG A 412 25.97 -11.75 -13.60
C ARG A 412 25.36 -12.90 -12.81
N TYR A 413 25.89 -14.10 -12.99
CA TYR A 413 25.46 -15.34 -12.36
C TYR A 413 23.96 -15.66 -12.47
N MET A 414 23.22 -15.01 -13.37
CA MET A 414 21.76 -15.13 -13.45
C MET A 414 21.27 -16.58 -13.57
N LEU A 415 21.97 -17.39 -14.36
CA LEU A 415 21.65 -18.79 -14.67
C LEU A 415 22.80 -19.73 -14.23
N SER A 416 23.61 -19.27 -13.29
CA SER A 416 24.71 -20.07 -12.73
C SER A 416 24.18 -21.23 -11.91
N SER A 417 24.94 -22.31 -11.84
CA SER A 417 24.65 -23.46 -10.96
C SER A 417 23.33 -24.19 -11.24
N MET A 418 22.71 -23.96 -12.40
CA MET A 418 21.54 -24.67 -12.90
C MET A 418 21.97 -26.03 -13.45
N ARG A 419 22.23 -27.00 -12.55
CA ARG A 419 22.91 -28.25 -12.90
C ARG A 419 22.01 -29.34 -13.49
N ASN A 420 20.69 -29.21 -13.39
CA ASN A 420 19.74 -30.18 -13.91
C ASN A 420 19.05 -29.75 -15.23
N LEU A 421 19.24 -28.50 -15.67
CA LEU A 421 18.80 -28.08 -17.00
C LEU A 421 19.59 -28.81 -18.07
N THR A 422 18.89 -29.36 -19.09
CA THR A 422 19.51 -29.94 -20.29
C THR A 422 19.53 -28.96 -21.45
N THR A 423 18.53 -28.12 -21.52
CA THR A 423 18.38 -27.09 -22.54
C THR A 423 17.90 -25.78 -21.90
N LEU A 424 18.21 -24.67 -22.53
CA LEU A 424 17.79 -23.34 -22.12
C LEU A 424 17.39 -22.53 -23.36
N ASP A 425 16.21 -21.93 -23.33
CA ASP A 425 15.72 -21.07 -24.41
C ASP A 425 15.80 -19.60 -24.02
N LEU A 426 16.66 -18.86 -24.70
CA LEU A 426 16.89 -17.41 -24.54
C LEU A 426 16.60 -16.66 -25.85
N SER A 427 15.71 -17.21 -26.67
CA SER A 427 15.45 -16.68 -28.01
C SER A 427 14.83 -15.26 -28.00
N ASN A 428 14.17 -14.88 -26.91
CA ASN A 428 13.60 -13.54 -26.70
C ASN A 428 14.56 -12.54 -26.02
N PHE A 429 15.77 -12.98 -25.60
CA PHE A 429 16.68 -12.09 -24.86
C PHE A 429 17.25 -10.99 -25.75
N ASN A 430 17.13 -9.76 -25.28
CA ASN A 430 17.80 -8.58 -25.81
C ASN A 430 18.92 -8.16 -24.85
N THR A 431 20.18 -8.27 -25.29
CA THR A 431 21.34 -8.00 -24.46
C THR A 431 22.02 -6.66 -24.78
N SER A 432 21.36 -5.78 -25.54
CA SER A 432 21.93 -4.52 -26.01
C SER A 432 22.31 -3.52 -24.90
N GLN A 433 21.72 -3.64 -23.73
CA GLN A 433 22.02 -2.80 -22.57
C GLN A 433 22.93 -3.49 -21.54
N VAL A 434 23.22 -4.78 -21.70
CA VAL A 434 23.93 -5.56 -20.69
C VAL A 434 25.42 -5.17 -20.64
N THR A 435 25.87 -4.80 -19.44
CA THR A 435 27.27 -4.45 -19.14
C THR A 435 28.02 -5.54 -18.40
N ASN A 436 27.27 -6.44 -17.70
CA ASN A 436 27.86 -7.47 -16.85
C ASN A 436 27.18 -8.83 -17.07
N MET A 437 27.92 -9.83 -17.56
CA MET A 437 27.54 -11.24 -17.70
C MET A 437 28.52 -12.17 -16.97
N ASN A 438 29.24 -11.67 -15.95
CA ASN A 438 30.20 -12.51 -15.23
C ASN A 438 29.55 -13.78 -14.70
N GLY A 439 30.11 -14.93 -15.05
CA GLY A 439 29.62 -16.25 -14.60
C GLY A 439 28.18 -16.60 -14.97
N MET A 440 27.54 -15.94 -15.96
CA MET A 440 26.11 -16.05 -16.25
C MET A 440 25.61 -17.49 -16.35
N PHE A 441 26.39 -18.39 -16.97
CA PHE A 441 26.05 -19.82 -17.12
C PHE A 441 26.99 -20.75 -16.33
N SER A 442 27.86 -20.24 -15.47
CA SER A 442 28.91 -21.02 -14.81
C SER A 442 28.38 -22.14 -13.89
N LEU A 443 29.23 -23.14 -13.66
CA LEU A 443 29.11 -24.09 -12.56
C LEU A 443 30.33 -23.97 -11.64
N PRO A 444 30.18 -24.06 -10.31
CA PRO A 444 31.28 -24.29 -9.39
C PRO A 444 32.01 -25.61 -9.67
N ASP A 445 33.31 -25.67 -9.37
CA ASP A 445 34.16 -26.86 -9.61
C ASP A 445 33.59 -28.14 -8.98
N MET A 446 33.04 -28.03 -7.76
CA MET A 446 32.45 -29.15 -7.06
C MET A 446 31.28 -29.80 -7.78
N TRP A 447 30.64 -29.12 -8.71
CA TRP A 447 29.49 -29.61 -9.49
C TRP A 447 29.81 -29.80 -10.97
N ALA A 448 31.05 -29.62 -11.40
CA ALA A 448 31.47 -29.77 -12.80
C ALA A 448 31.12 -31.16 -13.39
N SER A 449 31.16 -32.22 -12.56
CA SER A 449 30.76 -33.58 -12.97
C SER A 449 29.26 -33.77 -13.16
N ASN A 450 28.46 -32.86 -12.61
CA ASN A 450 26.98 -32.92 -12.61
C ASN A 450 26.37 -32.06 -13.71
N ASP A 451 27.18 -31.47 -14.58
CA ASP A 451 26.69 -30.65 -15.71
C ASP A 451 25.77 -31.47 -16.63
N LYS A 452 24.60 -30.94 -16.92
CA LYS A 452 23.65 -31.54 -17.87
C LYS A 452 23.29 -30.62 -19.04
N LEU A 453 23.72 -29.35 -19.00
CA LEU A 453 23.36 -28.38 -20.04
C LEU A 453 24.06 -28.70 -21.35
N GLU A 454 23.30 -29.06 -22.36
CA GLU A 454 23.78 -29.44 -23.67
C GLU A 454 23.60 -28.34 -24.71
N LYS A 455 22.48 -27.57 -24.63
CA LYS A 455 22.16 -26.54 -25.63
C LYS A 455 21.54 -25.29 -25.01
N ILE A 456 21.92 -24.14 -25.56
CA ILE A 456 21.29 -22.83 -25.32
C ILE A 456 20.77 -22.33 -26.66
N TYR A 457 19.44 -22.15 -26.76
CA TYR A 457 18.78 -21.65 -27.95
C TYR A 457 18.65 -20.13 -27.91
N VAL A 458 18.96 -19.48 -29.03
CA VAL A 458 18.82 -18.04 -29.23
C VAL A 458 18.34 -17.75 -30.67
N ASN A 459 17.71 -16.60 -30.90
CA ASN A 459 17.36 -16.14 -32.23
C ASN A 459 18.54 -15.43 -32.93
N ASN A 460 19.38 -14.72 -32.19
CA ASN A 460 20.50 -13.94 -32.71
C ASN A 460 21.71 -14.06 -31.78
N ASP A 461 22.87 -13.66 -32.27
CA ASP A 461 24.04 -13.46 -31.44
C ASP A 461 23.72 -12.46 -30.32
N PHE A 462 24.25 -12.67 -29.13
CA PHE A 462 24.11 -11.66 -28.08
C PHE A 462 24.82 -10.39 -28.46
N ASN A 463 24.18 -9.25 -28.24
CA ASN A 463 24.84 -7.96 -28.41
C ASN A 463 25.81 -7.73 -27.25
N THR A 464 27.09 -7.70 -27.54
CA THR A 464 28.18 -7.54 -26.56
C THR A 464 28.84 -6.16 -26.64
N SER A 465 28.25 -5.19 -27.34
CA SER A 465 28.84 -3.87 -27.56
C SER A 465 29.05 -3.09 -26.26
N LYS A 466 28.14 -3.23 -25.29
CA LYS A 466 28.23 -2.61 -23.97
C LYS A 466 28.85 -3.53 -22.90
N LEU A 467 29.12 -4.78 -23.23
CA LEU A 467 29.59 -5.76 -22.27
C LEU A 467 31.05 -5.47 -21.84
N THR A 468 31.21 -5.13 -20.56
CA THR A 468 32.52 -4.81 -19.95
C THR A 468 33.02 -5.90 -19.01
N THR A 469 32.11 -6.63 -18.35
CA THR A 469 32.44 -7.68 -17.38
C THR A 469 31.86 -9.01 -17.83
N PHE A 470 32.73 -9.98 -18.14
CA PHE A 470 32.33 -11.24 -18.77
C PHE A 470 33.19 -12.45 -18.40
N SER A 471 33.91 -12.44 -17.28
CA SER A 471 34.75 -13.56 -16.86
C SER A 471 33.91 -14.79 -16.50
N ASN A 472 34.47 -15.98 -16.75
CA ASN A 472 33.91 -17.27 -16.32
C ASN A 472 32.48 -17.56 -16.81
N ILE A 473 32.02 -16.97 -17.92
CA ILE A 473 30.64 -17.07 -18.40
C ILE A 473 30.16 -18.51 -18.46
N PHE A 474 30.98 -19.43 -18.98
CA PHE A 474 30.66 -20.84 -19.20
C PHE A 474 31.52 -21.80 -18.38
N SER A 475 32.19 -21.34 -17.32
CA SER A 475 33.06 -22.21 -16.53
C SER A 475 32.39 -23.52 -16.15
N ASN A 476 33.09 -24.64 -16.36
CA ASN A 476 32.66 -26.01 -16.09
C ASN A 476 31.44 -26.53 -16.89
N ARG A 477 30.97 -25.82 -17.92
CA ARG A 477 29.93 -26.31 -18.86
C ARG A 477 30.48 -27.27 -19.90
N LYS A 478 31.03 -28.41 -19.45
CA LYS A 478 31.73 -29.38 -20.27
C LYS A 478 30.85 -30.12 -21.30
N LYS A 479 29.52 -30.20 -21.04
CA LYS A 479 28.58 -30.83 -21.98
C LYS A 479 28.02 -29.88 -23.03
N LEU A 480 28.10 -28.57 -22.80
CA LEU A 480 27.53 -27.57 -23.69
C LEU A 480 28.18 -27.61 -25.06
N ARG A 481 27.35 -27.62 -26.12
CA ARG A 481 27.77 -27.60 -27.52
C ARG A 481 26.98 -26.54 -28.27
N GLY A 482 27.67 -25.83 -29.15
CA GLY A 482 27.02 -24.97 -30.13
C GLY A 482 26.20 -25.77 -31.15
N GLY A 483 25.36 -25.06 -31.93
CA GLY A 483 24.45 -25.71 -32.89
C GLY A 483 25.15 -26.53 -33.97
N ASN A 484 26.38 -26.17 -34.31
CA ASN A 484 27.25 -26.89 -35.29
C ASN A 484 28.32 -27.76 -34.59
N GLY A 485 28.18 -27.98 -33.27
CA GLY A 485 29.05 -28.86 -32.49
C GLY A 485 30.30 -28.22 -31.89
N SER A 486 30.43 -26.89 -31.97
CA SER A 486 31.58 -26.17 -31.39
C SER A 486 31.63 -26.28 -29.88
N TYR A 487 32.82 -26.43 -29.32
CA TYR A 487 33.08 -26.44 -27.87
C TYR A 487 34.52 -26.06 -27.56
N LEU A 488 34.81 -25.68 -26.32
CA LEU A 488 36.14 -25.51 -25.76
C LEU A 488 36.45 -26.69 -24.84
N THR A 489 37.70 -27.18 -24.92
CA THR A 489 38.20 -28.21 -23.98
C THR A 489 38.14 -27.70 -22.53
N ASP A 490 38.49 -26.44 -22.34
CA ASP A 490 38.29 -25.72 -21.09
C ASP A 490 37.30 -24.56 -21.31
N PRO A 491 36.01 -24.73 -20.91
CA PRO A 491 35.02 -23.70 -21.06
C PRO A 491 35.26 -22.40 -20.25
N SER A 492 36.16 -22.43 -19.26
CA SER A 492 36.53 -21.23 -18.48
C SER A 492 37.31 -20.20 -19.32
N THR A 493 37.89 -20.64 -20.43
CA THR A 493 38.64 -19.77 -21.37
C THR A 493 37.73 -19.05 -22.38
N ALA A 494 36.42 -19.31 -22.36
CA ALA A 494 35.48 -18.65 -23.25
C ALA A 494 35.42 -17.15 -22.97
N ASP A 495 35.70 -16.37 -24.00
CA ASP A 495 35.51 -14.92 -23.99
C ASP A 495 34.10 -14.55 -24.56
N LYS A 496 33.82 -13.26 -24.66
CA LYS A 496 32.53 -12.76 -25.18
C LYS A 496 32.23 -13.18 -26.63
N SER A 497 33.22 -13.62 -27.39
CA SER A 497 33.01 -14.08 -28.78
C SER A 497 32.26 -15.41 -28.81
N TRP A 498 32.18 -16.17 -27.71
CA TRP A 498 31.42 -17.40 -27.62
C TRP A 498 29.91 -17.18 -27.31
N LEU A 499 29.51 -15.95 -27.05
CA LEU A 499 28.09 -15.54 -26.84
C LEU A 499 27.38 -15.34 -28.20
N ARG A 500 27.54 -16.29 -29.10
CA ARG A 500 26.96 -16.23 -30.45
C ARG A 500 26.50 -17.60 -30.96
N VAL A 501 25.69 -17.55 -31.99
CA VAL A 501 25.22 -18.75 -32.69
C VAL A 501 26.41 -19.43 -33.35
N ASP A 502 26.53 -20.74 -33.10
CA ASP A 502 27.50 -21.59 -33.77
C ASP A 502 27.06 -21.90 -35.20
N ARG A 503 27.90 -21.56 -36.18
CA ARG A 503 27.65 -21.72 -37.61
C ARG A 503 28.92 -22.01 -38.39
N PRO A 504 28.87 -22.51 -39.60
CA PRO A 504 30.08 -22.80 -40.37
C PRO A 504 31.07 -21.64 -40.42
N GLY A 505 32.31 -21.86 -39.94
CA GLY A 505 33.36 -20.86 -39.86
C GLY A 505 33.25 -19.86 -38.71
N VAL A 506 32.23 -19.98 -37.84
CA VAL A 506 32.01 -19.05 -36.69
C VAL A 506 31.65 -19.87 -35.45
N HIS A 507 32.64 -20.14 -34.61
CA HIS A 507 32.42 -20.90 -33.37
C HIS A 507 31.67 -20.10 -32.32
N GLY A 508 30.76 -20.73 -31.62
CA GLY A 508 29.97 -20.17 -30.51
C GLY A 508 29.29 -21.27 -29.69
N TYR A 509 28.75 -20.90 -28.53
CA TYR A 509 28.04 -21.89 -27.70
C TYR A 509 26.52 -21.93 -27.93
N PHE A 510 26.00 -21.05 -28.78
CA PHE A 510 24.56 -21.01 -28.97
C PHE A 510 24.07 -21.82 -30.18
N THR A 511 22.88 -22.37 -30.06
CA THR A 511 22.14 -23.01 -31.13
C THR A 511 21.08 -22.05 -31.63
N LYS A 512 20.96 -21.84 -32.94
CA LYS A 512 19.88 -21.03 -33.50
C LYS A 512 18.56 -21.75 -33.28
N LYS A 513 17.57 -21.02 -32.75
CA LYS A 513 16.21 -21.55 -32.65
C LYS A 513 15.61 -21.65 -34.04
N SER A 514 15.08 -22.84 -34.39
CA SER A 514 14.40 -23.12 -35.66
C SER A 514 12.98 -22.56 -35.69
#